data_c89e3785e56267279b52ae393067da41
#
_entry.id   c89e3785e56267279b52ae393067da41
#
_cell.length_a   1.000
_cell.length_b   1.000
_cell.length_c   1.000
_cell.angle_alpha   90.00
_cell.angle_beta   90.00
_cell.angle_gamma   90.00
#
_symmetry.space_group_name_H-M   'P 1'
#
loop_
_entity.id
_entity.type
_entity.pdbx_description
1 polymer ?
#
loop_
_entity_poly.entity_id
_entity_poly.type
_entity_poly.pdbx_seq_one_letter_code
_entity_poly.pdbx_strand_id
1 'polypeptide(L)'
;LAGEGLITRKRRAGTVVADRPPERPLLEIWDIGAEVERLGGAYSFEILDRAVVDGDDPRAAPLGGEPGARLLWLLVRHFSDGAALQIEERLIDLSAVPAAADMRFDAEPPGTWLVGNVPWSDAEHVISAEGASRDIARLLAIPTGTACLVVERRTWSDGAPITWARLVHPGDKRRLVGRFRSAGE
;
A
#
# COMPACT_ATOMS: atom_id res chain seq x y z
N LEU A 1 -21.68 -16.39 3.32
CA LEU A 1 -20.95 -16.51 2.03
C LEU A 1 -21.75 -15.98 0.84
N ALA A 2 -23.05 -16.32 0.69
CA ALA A 2 -23.89 -15.75 -0.38
C ALA A 2 -24.28 -14.29 -0.12
N GLY A 3 -24.41 -13.88 1.17
CA GLY A 3 -24.67 -12.50 1.59
C GLY A 3 -23.45 -11.57 1.57
N GLU A 4 -22.24 -12.13 1.42
CA GLU A 4 -20.96 -11.40 1.40
C GLU A 4 -20.45 -11.13 -0.02
N GLY A 5 -21.25 -11.44 -1.05
CA GLY A 5 -20.91 -11.17 -2.46
C GLY A 5 -19.80 -12.06 -3.04
N LEU A 6 -19.35 -13.07 -2.30
CA LEU A 6 -18.26 -13.98 -2.70
C LEU A 6 -18.69 -15.07 -3.68
N ILE A 7 -20.00 -15.36 -3.73
CA ILE A 7 -20.55 -16.38 -4.64
C ILE A 7 -21.88 -15.93 -5.26
N THR A 8 -22.09 -16.25 -6.53
CA THR A 8 -23.36 -16.03 -7.23
C THR A 8 -24.00 -17.38 -7.55
N ARG A 9 -25.22 -17.63 -7.06
CA ARG A 9 -26.00 -18.81 -7.39
C ARG A 9 -26.88 -18.56 -8.62
N LYS A 10 -26.61 -19.27 -9.72
CA LYS A 10 -27.52 -19.32 -10.89
C LYS A 10 -28.29 -20.64 -10.88
N ARG A 11 -29.62 -20.54 -11.06
CA ARG A 11 -30.59 -21.66 -10.93
C ARG A 11 -30.31 -22.91 -11.78
N ARG A 12 -29.35 -22.88 -12.73
CA ARG A 12 -28.99 -23.99 -13.63
C ARG A 12 -27.49 -24.18 -13.88
N ALA A 13 -26.59 -23.40 -13.24
CA ALA A 13 -25.15 -23.42 -13.58
C ALA A 13 -24.23 -23.69 -12.35
N GLY A 14 -24.78 -24.11 -11.20
CA GLY A 14 -23.97 -24.34 -10.00
C GLY A 14 -23.52 -23.04 -9.30
N THR A 15 -22.61 -23.18 -8.38
CA THR A 15 -22.00 -22.05 -7.65
C THR A 15 -20.76 -21.61 -8.42
N VAL A 16 -20.76 -20.36 -8.89
CA VAL A 16 -19.59 -19.73 -9.54
C VAL A 16 -19.02 -18.69 -8.58
N VAL A 17 -17.72 -18.75 -8.36
CA VAL A 17 -16.98 -17.68 -7.63
C VAL A 17 -17.04 -16.43 -8.49
N ALA A 18 -17.47 -15.32 -7.91
CA ALA A 18 -17.51 -14.05 -8.61
C ALA A 18 -16.07 -13.58 -8.85
N ASP A 19 -15.70 -13.43 -10.12
CA ASP A 19 -14.39 -12.89 -10.54
C ASP A 19 -14.41 -11.35 -10.34
N ARG A 20 -14.42 -10.93 -9.06
CA ARG A 20 -14.34 -9.52 -8.66
C ARG A 20 -13.04 -9.31 -7.93
N PRO A 21 -12.27 -8.24 -8.29
CA PRO A 21 -11.13 -7.84 -7.47
C PRO A 21 -11.60 -7.59 -6.02
N PRO A 22 -10.76 -7.88 -5.02
CA PRO A 22 -11.12 -7.74 -3.62
C PRO A 22 -11.53 -6.31 -3.28
N GLU A 23 -12.69 -6.17 -2.65
CA GLU A 23 -13.20 -4.90 -2.14
C GLU A 23 -12.54 -4.60 -0.79
N ARG A 24 -12.02 -3.38 -0.61
CA ARG A 24 -11.37 -2.92 0.61
C ARG A 24 -12.08 -1.77 1.27
N PRO A 25 -12.22 -1.76 2.62
CA PRO A 25 -12.65 -0.58 3.34
C PRO A 25 -11.64 0.56 3.15
N LEU A 26 -12.13 1.78 2.91
CA LEU A 26 -11.32 2.98 2.71
C LEU A 26 -10.48 3.36 3.94
N LEU A 27 -10.88 2.90 5.14
CA LEU A 27 -10.36 3.34 6.42
C LEU A 27 -9.42 2.34 7.12
N GLU A 28 -9.02 1.25 6.46
CA GLU A 28 -8.10 0.27 7.05
C GLU A 28 -6.68 0.41 6.47
N ILE A 29 -5.69 0.23 7.32
CA ILE A 29 -4.30 0.03 6.88
C ILE A 29 -4.17 -1.42 6.45
N TRP A 30 -3.91 -1.65 5.17
CA TRP A 30 -3.89 -2.99 4.58
C TRP A 30 -2.50 -3.59 4.55
N ASP A 31 -2.43 -4.86 4.91
CA ASP A 31 -1.32 -5.73 4.63
C ASP A 31 -1.55 -6.40 3.24
N ILE A 32 -0.72 -6.03 2.27
CA ILE A 32 -0.84 -6.54 0.90
C ILE A 32 -0.48 -8.02 0.82
N GLY A 33 0.46 -8.50 1.65
CA GLY A 33 0.84 -9.90 1.69
C GLY A 33 -0.30 -10.77 2.19
N ALA A 34 -0.86 -10.42 3.35
CA ALA A 34 -2.02 -11.11 3.91
C ALA A 34 -3.23 -11.08 2.95
N GLU A 35 -3.35 -10.03 2.13
CA GLU A 35 -4.40 -9.96 1.13
C GLU A 35 -4.22 -10.99 0.02
N VAL A 36 -3.03 -11.03 -0.57
CA VAL A 36 -2.70 -11.97 -1.66
C VAL A 36 -2.90 -13.40 -1.18
N GLU A 37 -2.38 -13.74 0.02
CA GLU A 37 -2.50 -15.07 0.61
C GLU A 37 -3.96 -15.46 0.89
N ARG A 38 -4.77 -14.54 1.43
CA ARG A 38 -6.21 -14.78 1.67
C ARG A 38 -6.98 -15.08 0.39
N LEU A 39 -6.51 -14.58 -0.76
CA LEU A 39 -7.06 -14.86 -2.08
C LEU A 39 -6.50 -16.15 -2.70
N GLY A 40 -5.57 -16.83 -2.00
CA GLY A 40 -4.94 -18.07 -2.45
C GLY A 40 -3.74 -17.85 -3.37
N GLY A 41 -3.25 -16.62 -3.53
CA GLY A 41 -2.05 -16.29 -4.30
C GLY A 41 -0.77 -16.45 -3.49
N ALA A 42 0.35 -16.61 -4.19
CA ALA A 42 1.69 -16.61 -3.62
C ALA A 42 2.23 -15.17 -3.58
N TYR A 43 2.38 -14.62 -2.35
CA TYR A 43 2.94 -13.29 -2.17
C TYR A 43 4.47 -13.32 -2.15
N SER A 44 5.09 -12.32 -2.75
CA SER A 44 6.50 -11.99 -2.59
C SER A 44 6.75 -10.49 -2.78
N PHE A 45 7.90 -10.02 -2.34
CA PHE A 45 8.32 -8.63 -2.54
C PHE A 45 9.84 -8.54 -2.73
N GLU A 46 10.30 -7.39 -3.21
CA GLU A 46 11.72 -7.05 -3.28
C GLU A 46 11.92 -5.56 -2.94
N ILE A 47 13.00 -5.26 -2.23
CA ILE A 47 13.45 -3.89 -2.02
C ILE A 47 14.28 -3.50 -3.24
N LEU A 48 13.76 -2.58 -4.05
CA LEU A 48 14.44 -2.09 -5.26
C LEU A 48 15.54 -1.09 -4.94
N ASP A 49 15.30 -0.26 -3.92
CA ASP A 49 16.26 0.75 -3.47
C ASP A 49 16.00 1.15 -2.01
N ARG A 50 17.06 1.57 -1.31
CA ARG A 50 17.04 1.95 0.08
C ARG A 50 18.10 3.01 0.35
N ALA A 51 17.71 4.11 0.99
CA ALA A 51 18.63 5.17 1.38
C ALA A 51 18.21 5.82 2.70
N VAL A 52 19.16 6.25 3.51
CA VAL A 52 18.91 7.25 4.55
C VAL A 52 19.10 8.61 3.91
N VAL A 53 18.09 9.45 3.97
CA VAL A 53 18.08 10.79 3.39
C VAL A 53 17.93 11.85 4.47
N ASP A 54 18.50 13.01 4.25
CA ASP A 54 18.34 14.17 5.11
C ASP A 54 17.04 14.92 4.77
N GLY A 55 16.54 15.72 5.70
CA GLY A 55 15.26 16.42 5.52
C GLY A 55 15.21 17.42 4.36
N ASP A 56 16.36 17.90 3.87
CA ASP A 56 16.49 18.78 2.70
C ASP A 56 16.56 18.00 1.36
N ASP A 57 16.64 16.66 1.41
CA ASP A 57 16.54 15.82 0.19
C ASP A 57 15.14 15.98 -0.42
N PRO A 58 15.01 16.16 -1.75
CA PRO A 58 13.70 16.29 -2.40
C PRO A 58 12.74 15.12 -2.10
N ARG A 59 13.26 13.92 -1.83
CA ARG A 59 12.46 12.74 -1.44
C ARG A 59 11.81 12.89 -0.07
N ALA A 60 12.36 13.72 0.81
CA ALA A 60 11.84 13.94 2.16
C ALA A 60 10.57 14.82 2.19
N ALA A 61 10.32 15.60 1.14
CA ALA A 61 9.23 16.58 1.08
C ALA A 61 7.84 16.02 1.44
N PRO A 62 7.43 14.78 1.06
CA PRO A 62 6.12 14.26 1.41
C PRO A 62 5.90 14.08 2.92
N LEU A 63 6.95 13.88 3.72
CA LEU A 63 6.87 13.75 5.18
C LEU A 63 7.18 15.07 5.92
N GLY A 64 7.33 16.18 5.19
CA GLY A 64 7.59 17.50 5.78
C GLY A 64 9.05 17.71 6.14
N GLY A 65 9.97 17.31 5.25
CA GLY A 65 11.42 17.34 5.44
C GLY A 65 11.98 18.58 6.17
N GLU A 66 12.12 18.48 7.47
CA GLU A 66 12.75 19.52 8.30
C GLU A 66 14.27 19.41 8.20
N PRO A 67 15.01 20.53 8.12
CA PRO A 67 16.47 20.50 8.15
C PRO A 67 17.00 19.72 9.37
N GLY A 68 17.87 18.76 9.12
CA GLY A 68 18.42 17.88 10.16
C GLY A 68 17.58 16.64 10.49
N ALA A 69 16.38 16.49 9.94
CA ALA A 69 15.63 15.25 10.03
C ALA A 69 16.38 14.15 9.25
N ARG A 70 16.35 12.92 9.77
CA ARG A 70 16.88 11.74 9.10
C ARG A 70 15.73 10.79 8.78
N LEU A 71 15.55 10.47 7.51
CA LEU A 71 14.46 9.65 7.03
C LEU A 71 15.02 8.41 6.33
N LEU A 72 14.39 7.27 6.55
CA LEU A 72 14.64 6.08 5.75
C LEU A 72 13.70 6.10 4.55
N TRP A 73 14.26 6.22 3.34
CA TRP A 73 13.55 6.10 2.08
C TRP A 73 13.69 4.69 1.52
N LEU A 74 12.60 4.13 1.03
CA LEU A 74 12.52 2.79 0.48
C LEU A 74 11.68 2.80 -0.80
N LEU A 75 12.11 2.05 -1.81
CA LEU A 75 11.34 1.69 -3.00
C LEU A 75 11.17 0.19 -3.03
N VAL A 76 9.91 -0.28 -3.00
CA VAL A 76 9.56 -1.70 -2.88
C VAL A 76 8.64 -2.11 -4.02
N ARG A 77 8.85 -3.29 -4.57
CA ARG A 77 7.94 -3.92 -5.52
C ARG A 77 7.31 -5.16 -4.88
N HIS A 78 5.99 -5.26 -4.98
CA HIS A 78 5.20 -6.37 -4.47
C HIS A 78 4.64 -7.20 -5.62
N PHE A 79 4.50 -8.51 -5.40
CA PHE A 79 4.06 -9.47 -6.39
C PHE A 79 2.92 -10.33 -5.85
N SER A 80 2.07 -10.79 -6.77
CA SER A 80 1.14 -11.91 -6.58
C SER A 80 1.41 -12.92 -7.68
N ASP A 81 1.69 -14.17 -7.32
CA ASP A 81 2.00 -15.26 -8.27
C ASP A 81 3.08 -14.89 -9.28
N GLY A 82 4.10 -14.14 -8.82
CA GLY A 82 5.21 -13.65 -9.64
C GLY A 82 4.88 -12.47 -10.57
N ALA A 83 3.63 -12.02 -10.65
CA ALA A 83 3.25 -10.82 -11.38
C ALA A 83 3.33 -9.58 -10.49
N ALA A 84 3.90 -8.47 -10.99
CA ALA A 84 3.98 -7.21 -10.26
C ALA A 84 2.58 -6.66 -9.97
N LEU A 85 2.31 -6.39 -8.70
CA LEU A 85 1.00 -5.98 -8.18
C LEU A 85 0.99 -4.53 -7.69
N GLN A 86 2.08 -4.08 -7.06
CA GLN A 86 2.19 -2.76 -6.45
C GLN A 86 3.62 -2.27 -6.45
N ILE A 87 3.80 -0.97 -6.65
CA ILE A 87 5.02 -0.24 -6.27
C ILE A 87 4.72 0.58 -5.03
N GLU A 88 5.57 0.44 -4.02
CA GLU A 88 5.53 1.21 -2.79
C GLU A 88 6.77 2.10 -2.71
N GLU A 89 6.57 3.41 -2.61
CA GLU A 89 7.58 4.36 -2.17
C GLU A 89 7.27 4.75 -0.73
N ARG A 90 8.27 4.70 0.17
CA ARG A 90 8.04 4.91 1.59
C ARG A 90 9.11 5.80 2.22
N LEU A 91 8.67 6.65 3.13
CA LEU A 91 9.51 7.38 4.08
C LEU A 91 9.15 6.97 5.50
N ILE A 92 10.17 6.82 6.33
CA ILE A 92 10.04 6.53 7.77
C ILE A 92 10.91 7.53 8.51
N ASP A 93 10.34 8.26 9.47
CA ASP A 93 11.09 9.15 10.33
C ASP A 93 11.93 8.34 11.33
N LEU A 94 13.26 8.46 11.23
CA LEU A 94 14.18 7.72 12.10
C LEU A 94 14.27 8.28 13.52
N SER A 95 13.73 9.47 13.78
CA SER A 95 13.60 9.99 15.15
C SER A 95 12.38 9.33 15.85
N ALA A 96 11.30 9.11 15.11
CA ALA A 96 10.10 8.44 15.62
C ALA A 96 10.25 6.91 15.63
N VAL A 97 10.98 6.34 14.66
CA VAL A 97 11.17 4.88 14.50
C VAL A 97 12.66 4.54 14.34
N PRO A 98 13.50 4.71 15.39
CA PRO A 98 14.94 4.46 15.29
C PRO A 98 15.29 3.04 14.84
N ALA A 99 14.49 2.05 15.26
CA ALA A 99 14.69 0.65 14.90
C ALA A 99 14.66 0.38 13.39
N ALA A 100 13.97 1.22 12.60
CA ALA A 100 13.89 1.06 11.15
C ALA A 100 15.25 1.27 10.45
N ALA A 101 16.19 1.99 11.09
CA ALA A 101 17.52 2.24 10.51
C ALA A 101 18.31 0.96 10.27
N ASP A 102 18.19 -0.01 11.17
CA ASP A 102 18.93 -1.27 11.12
C ASP A 102 18.14 -2.43 10.49
N MET A 103 16.83 -2.20 10.22
CA MET A 103 15.98 -3.22 9.60
C MET A 103 16.36 -3.46 8.14
N ARG A 104 16.57 -4.73 7.79
CA ARG A 104 16.86 -5.15 6.40
C ARG A 104 15.59 -5.41 5.59
N PHE A 105 14.48 -5.68 6.25
CA PHE A 105 13.20 -6.05 5.64
C PHE A 105 13.30 -7.29 4.73
N ASP A 106 14.12 -8.28 5.13
CA ASP A 106 14.33 -9.50 4.34
C ASP A 106 13.14 -10.49 4.47
N ALA A 107 12.48 -10.51 5.63
CA ALA A 107 11.42 -11.47 5.95
C ALA A 107 10.00 -10.92 5.74
N GLU A 108 9.81 -9.62 5.92
CA GLU A 108 8.53 -8.94 5.76
C GLU A 108 8.73 -7.53 5.18
N PRO A 109 7.77 -7.02 4.40
CA PRO A 109 7.90 -5.69 3.80
C PRO A 109 7.75 -4.59 4.85
N PRO A 110 8.32 -3.39 4.57
CA PRO A 110 8.32 -2.27 5.53
C PRO A 110 6.92 -1.91 6.06
N GLY A 111 5.90 -1.95 5.20
CA GLY A 111 4.52 -1.64 5.58
C GLY A 111 3.96 -2.58 6.63
N THR A 112 4.15 -3.90 6.47
CA THR A 112 3.73 -4.94 7.41
C THR A 112 4.48 -4.81 8.73
N TRP A 113 5.80 -4.66 8.67
CA TRP A 113 6.64 -4.48 9.85
C TRP A 113 6.20 -3.26 10.68
N LEU A 114 5.94 -2.11 10.03
CA LEU A 114 5.49 -0.91 10.72
C LEU A 114 4.17 -1.12 11.46
N VAL A 115 3.19 -1.75 10.80
CA VAL A 115 1.88 -2.03 11.43
C VAL A 115 2.01 -2.92 12.65
N GLY A 116 2.93 -3.91 12.62
CA GLY A 116 3.15 -4.84 13.72
C GLY A 116 4.01 -4.30 14.87
N ASN A 117 4.86 -3.29 14.62
CA ASN A 117 5.90 -2.89 15.58
C ASN A 117 5.83 -1.42 16.02
N VAL A 118 5.09 -0.57 15.30
CA VAL A 118 5.07 0.88 15.56
C VAL A 118 3.64 1.32 15.90
N PRO A 119 3.38 1.81 17.12
CA PRO A 119 2.07 2.37 17.46
C PRO A 119 1.82 3.65 16.67
N TRP A 120 0.58 3.79 16.19
CA TRP A 120 0.12 4.99 15.50
C TRP A 120 -1.23 5.44 16.08
N SER A 121 -1.50 6.75 16.08
CA SER A 121 -2.76 7.33 16.57
C SER A 121 -3.70 7.71 15.43
N ASP A 122 -3.15 8.24 14.34
CA ASP A 122 -3.90 8.80 13.22
C ASP A 122 -3.32 8.35 11.89
N ALA A 123 -4.19 8.20 10.89
CA ALA A 123 -3.82 7.91 9.51
C ALA A 123 -4.68 8.69 8.52
N GLU A 124 -4.06 9.21 7.49
CA GLU A 124 -4.72 9.86 6.35
C GLU A 124 -4.45 9.06 5.08
N HIS A 125 -5.50 8.88 4.27
CA HIS A 125 -5.37 8.35 2.92
C HIS A 125 -5.84 9.38 1.90
N VAL A 126 -4.96 9.71 0.96
CA VAL A 126 -5.31 10.46 -0.25
C VAL A 126 -5.32 9.46 -1.41
N ILE A 127 -6.47 9.37 -2.09
CA ILE A 127 -6.69 8.42 -3.16
C ILE A 127 -6.84 9.18 -4.47
N SER A 128 -6.01 8.84 -5.45
CA SER A 128 -6.02 9.45 -6.78
C SER A 128 -5.94 8.41 -7.90
N ALA A 129 -6.16 8.87 -9.13
CA ALA A 129 -5.94 8.08 -10.32
C ALA A 129 -4.92 8.81 -11.22
N GLU A 130 -3.89 8.08 -11.63
CA GLU A 130 -2.80 8.64 -12.46
C GLU A 130 -2.47 7.69 -13.61
N GLY A 131 -1.97 8.26 -14.71
CA GLY A 131 -1.36 7.45 -15.78
C GLY A 131 0.03 6.97 -15.34
N ALA A 132 0.34 5.68 -15.52
CA ALA A 132 1.67 5.14 -15.23
C ALA A 132 2.77 5.93 -15.95
N SER A 133 3.69 6.51 -15.20
CA SER A 133 4.91 7.09 -15.74
C SER A 133 5.76 6.00 -16.41
N ARG A 134 6.77 6.38 -17.21
CA ARG A 134 7.65 5.40 -17.86
C ARG A 134 8.32 4.46 -16.84
N ASP A 135 8.74 4.98 -15.68
CA ASP A 135 9.40 4.19 -14.65
C ASP A 135 8.42 3.25 -13.93
N ILE A 136 7.26 3.75 -13.53
CA ILE A 136 6.19 2.95 -12.92
C ILE A 136 5.74 1.84 -13.89
N ALA A 137 5.54 2.19 -15.16
CA ALA A 137 5.14 1.22 -16.19
C ALA A 137 6.16 0.08 -16.34
N ARG A 138 7.46 0.41 -16.34
CA ARG A 138 8.54 -0.57 -16.38
C ARG A 138 8.55 -1.47 -15.13
N LEU A 139 8.41 -0.88 -13.94
CA LEU A 139 8.42 -1.61 -12.67
C LEU A 139 7.20 -2.54 -12.51
N LEU A 140 6.02 -2.10 -12.97
CA LEU A 140 4.78 -2.88 -12.93
C LEU A 140 4.60 -3.82 -14.13
N ALA A 141 5.49 -3.78 -15.12
CA ALA A 141 5.39 -4.50 -16.41
C ALA A 141 4.05 -4.23 -17.14
N ILE A 142 3.63 -2.96 -17.18
CA ILE A 142 2.40 -2.48 -17.85
C ILE A 142 2.75 -1.41 -18.90
N PRO A 143 1.87 -1.09 -19.85
CA PRO A 143 2.09 0.01 -20.78
C PRO A 143 2.17 1.37 -20.09
N THR A 144 3.03 2.27 -20.59
CA THR A 144 3.07 3.67 -20.15
C THR A 144 1.70 4.32 -20.36
N GLY A 145 1.26 5.13 -19.39
CA GLY A 145 -0.06 5.77 -19.42
C GLY A 145 -1.22 4.89 -18.96
N THR A 146 -0.98 3.60 -18.63
CA THR A 146 -2.02 2.75 -18.02
C THR A 146 -2.56 3.42 -16.77
N ALA A 147 -3.88 3.49 -16.62
CA ALA A 147 -4.52 4.04 -15.45
C ALA A 147 -4.14 3.24 -14.20
N CYS A 148 -3.61 3.94 -13.19
CA CYS A 148 -3.23 3.37 -11.91
C CYS A 148 -4.06 4.02 -10.80
N LEU A 149 -4.47 3.20 -9.82
CA LEU A 149 -4.94 3.68 -8.54
C LEU A 149 -3.72 4.01 -7.67
N VAL A 150 -3.67 5.22 -7.15
CA VAL A 150 -2.61 5.67 -6.25
C VAL A 150 -3.21 5.95 -4.88
N VAL A 151 -2.60 5.40 -3.85
CA VAL A 151 -2.96 5.69 -2.45
C VAL A 151 -1.73 6.27 -1.77
N GLU A 152 -1.81 7.52 -1.38
CA GLU A 152 -0.85 8.13 -0.48
C GLU A 152 -1.36 7.99 0.95
N ARG A 153 -0.49 7.52 1.84
CA ARG A 153 -0.81 7.33 3.26
C ARG A 153 0.19 8.08 4.10
N ARG A 154 -0.30 8.84 5.07
CA ARG A 154 0.48 9.39 6.18
C ARG A 154 -0.01 8.79 7.48
N THR A 155 0.91 8.54 8.40
CA THR A 155 0.58 8.10 9.76
C THR A 155 1.31 8.95 10.78
N TRP A 156 0.65 9.16 11.92
CA TRP A 156 1.14 9.93 13.06
C TRP A 156 1.06 9.12 14.35
N SER A 157 1.90 9.48 15.32
CA SER A 157 1.76 9.09 16.72
C SER A 157 1.78 10.35 17.56
N ASP A 158 0.71 10.58 18.32
CA ASP A 158 0.57 11.75 19.18
C ASP A 158 0.87 13.09 18.48
N GLY A 159 0.42 13.21 17.22
CA GLY A 159 0.59 14.39 16.39
C GLY A 159 1.96 14.50 15.68
N ALA A 160 2.93 13.65 15.99
CA ALA A 160 4.20 13.60 15.27
C ALA A 160 4.10 12.68 14.04
N PRO A 161 4.57 13.12 12.85
CA PRO A 161 4.56 12.27 11.66
C PRO A 161 5.53 11.10 11.82
N ILE A 162 5.08 9.89 11.49
CA ILE A 162 5.91 8.68 11.56
C ILE A 162 6.34 8.24 10.17
N THR A 163 5.35 8.11 9.25
CA THR A 163 5.63 7.57 7.92
C THR A 163 4.72 8.20 6.86
N TRP A 164 5.26 8.26 5.65
CA TRP A 164 4.50 8.45 4.43
C TRP A 164 4.75 7.28 3.49
N ALA A 165 3.74 6.87 2.75
CA ALA A 165 3.86 5.87 1.70
C ALA A 165 3.00 6.25 0.49
N ARG A 166 3.54 6.04 -0.71
CA ARG A 166 2.82 6.14 -1.98
C ARG A 166 2.75 4.76 -2.61
N LEU A 167 1.53 4.26 -2.75
CA LEU A 167 1.21 2.91 -3.20
C LEU A 167 0.56 3.01 -4.58
N VAL A 168 1.24 2.50 -5.62
CA VAL A 168 0.77 2.56 -7.00
C VAL A 168 0.36 1.17 -7.47
N HIS A 169 -0.90 1.02 -7.86
CA HIS A 169 -1.47 -0.23 -8.36
C HIS A 169 -1.98 -0.07 -9.80
N PRO A 170 -1.84 -1.08 -10.67
CA PRO A 170 -2.61 -1.11 -11.91
C PRO A 170 -4.11 -1.02 -11.60
N GLY A 171 -4.85 -0.15 -12.31
CA GLY A 171 -6.24 0.16 -11.98
C GLY A 171 -7.20 -1.01 -12.14
N ASP A 172 -6.86 -2.01 -12.97
CA ASP A 172 -7.60 -3.25 -13.15
C ASP A 172 -7.36 -4.28 -12.04
N LYS A 173 -6.31 -4.08 -11.20
CA LYS A 173 -5.92 -5.00 -10.12
C LYS A 173 -6.39 -4.55 -8.74
N ARG A 174 -6.93 -3.33 -8.61
CA ARG A 174 -7.28 -2.77 -7.30
C ARG A 174 -8.61 -2.03 -7.31
N ARG A 175 -9.42 -2.26 -6.27
CA ARG A 175 -10.68 -1.54 -6.03
C ARG A 175 -10.76 -1.13 -4.57
N LEU A 176 -11.24 0.08 -4.32
CA LEU A 176 -11.56 0.60 -2.99
C LEU A 176 -13.08 0.72 -2.86
N VAL A 177 -13.63 0.26 -1.74
CA VAL A 177 -15.06 0.26 -1.49
C VAL A 177 -15.35 0.90 -0.14
N GLY A 178 -16.05 2.02 -0.17
CA GLY A 178 -16.64 2.64 1.03
C GLY A 178 -18.11 2.22 1.16
N ARG A 179 -18.52 1.68 2.31
CA ARG A 179 -19.92 1.39 2.63
C ARG A 179 -20.38 2.31 3.74
N PHE A 180 -21.36 3.13 3.44
CA PHE A 180 -21.93 4.08 4.38
C PHE A 180 -23.38 3.68 4.67
N ARG A 181 -23.79 3.76 5.94
CA ARG A 181 -25.21 3.68 6.32
C ARG A 181 -25.69 5.09 6.65
N SER A 182 -26.85 5.51 6.15
CA SER A 182 -27.47 6.72 6.65
C SER A 182 -27.75 6.53 8.15
N ALA A 183 -27.43 7.54 8.97
CA ALA A 183 -27.97 7.59 10.34
C ALA A 183 -29.49 7.60 10.17
N GLY A 184 -30.16 6.49 10.51
CA GLY A 184 -31.63 6.44 10.51
C GLY A 184 -32.16 7.44 11.52
N GLU A 185 -33.23 8.16 11.15
CA GLU A 185 -34.09 8.90 12.08
C GLU A 185 -34.65 7.97 13.16
#